data_8d837be457499931edd8729f4d4154e8
#
_entry.id   8d837be457499931edd8729f4d4154e8
#
_cell.length_a   1.000
_cell.length_b   1.000
_cell.length_c   1.000
_cell.angle_alpha   90.00
_cell.angle_beta   90.00
_cell.angle_gamma   90.00
#
_symmetry.space_group_name_H-M   'P 1'
#
loop_
_entity.id
_entity.type
_entity.pdbx_description
1 polymer ?
#
loop_
_entity_poly.entity_id
_entity_poly.type
_entity_poly.pdbx_seq_one_letter_code
_entity_poly.pdbx_strand_id
1 'polypeptide(L)'
;MNKTIIKAPCVYLSSLETLFIEMTAQNCNLKCKHCYIDFKDKKIKDFISIEKIKQSLSVIDTKKLKFIHLTGAEPMLHPDFNHILRLCLKYSSVVIHTNAMSINDKKARFLRKVEEENNLGNEIIFMISIDHYVEKENDIFRGRGSYRKAIHAIQSLIKYDFNPILSIVNHYNIPEFELKSNFKQLLSSFGFETTDLNFKIRPLLKKDLYLDLDENIDSNTLNLDCAKSRTLTANGVYSCPLLASDNRGRSGSDFLDYSDKSYIETAYCSQCCVYNKAIFSFYL
;
A
#
# COMPACT_ATOMS: atom_id res chain seq x y z
N MET A 1 -24.19 -31.22 21.76
CA MET A 1 -23.59 -29.92 22.08
C MET A 1 -23.70 -29.06 20.83
N ASN A 2 -24.63 -28.10 20.81
CA ASN A 2 -24.75 -27.15 19.72
C ASN A 2 -23.54 -26.22 19.78
N LYS A 3 -22.59 -26.38 18.84
CA LYS A 3 -21.59 -25.36 18.62
C LYS A 3 -22.31 -24.12 18.12
N THR A 4 -22.49 -23.15 19.00
CA THR A 4 -22.85 -21.79 18.56
C THR A 4 -21.77 -21.35 17.56
N ILE A 5 -22.15 -21.23 16.29
CA ILE A 5 -21.26 -20.67 15.27
C ILE A 5 -21.14 -19.19 15.62
N ILE A 6 -20.10 -18.83 16.36
CA ILE A 6 -19.77 -17.42 16.61
C ILE A 6 -19.39 -16.86 15.24
N LYS A 7 -20.24 -15.99 14.72
CA LYS A 7 -19.98 -15.31 13.44
C LYS A 7 -18.74 -14.43 13.61
N ALA A 8 -17.75 -14.59 12.74
CA ALA A 8 -16.53 -13.78 12.81
C ALA A 8 -16.89 -12.28 12.85
N PRO A 9 -16.23 -11.49 13.70
CA PRO A 9 -16.42 -10.05 13.73
C PRO A 9 -16.20 -9.47 12.33
N CYS A 10 -16.92 -8.41 12.00
CA CYS A 10 -16.76 -7.76 10.69
C CYS A 10 -16.64 -6.24 10.83
N VAL A 11 -15.91 -5.64 9.89
CA VAL A 11 -15.81 -4.20 9.70
C VAL A 11 -16.66 -3.80 8.51
N TYR A 12 -17.47 -2.76 8.67
CA TYR A 12 -18.26 -2.22 7.57
C TYR A 12 -17.52 -1.09 6.86
N LEU A 13 -17.63 -1.05 5.54
CA LEU A 13 -17.15 0.08 4.76
C LEU A 13 -18.02 1.30 5.02
N SER A 14 -17.51 2.27 5.75
CA SER A 14 -18.24 3.50 6.07
C SER A 14 -18.35 4.45 4.87
N SER A 15 -17.27 4.55 4.10
CA SER A 15 -17.20 5.24 2.80
C SER A 15 -15.99 4.74 2.03
N LEU A 16 -16.04 4.76 0.70
CA LEU A 16 -14.87 4.44 -0.12
C LEU A 16 -14.02 5.70 -0.31
N GLU A 17 -13.12 5.96 0.65
CA GLU A 17 -12.21 7.11 0.62
C GLU A 17 -10.87 6.76 -0.06
N THR A 18 -10.49 5.49 -0.06
CA THR A 18 -9.25 5.00 -0.65
C THR A 18 -9.50 3.80 -1.55
N LEU A 19 -9.06 3.90 -2.79
CA LEU A 19 -9.03 2.78 -3.72
C LEU A 19 -7.61 2.29 -3.88
N PHE A 20 -7.34 1.06 -3.45
CA PHE A 20 -6.11 0.36 -3.79
C PHE A 20 -6.28 -0.34 -5.14
N ILE A 21 -5.30 -0.21 -6.02
CA ILE A 21 -5.24 -0.95 -7.30
C ILE A 21 -3.99 -1.82 -7.25
N GLU A 22 -4.20 -3.15 -7.21
CA GLU A 22 -3.12 -4.12 -7.38
C GLU A 22 -2.72 -4.16 -8.86
N MET A 23 -1.66 -3.44 -9.20
CA MET A 23 -1.16 -3.32 -10.57
C MET A 23 -0.67 -4.64 -11.12
N THR A 24 0.01 -5.41 -10.26
CA THR A 24 0.53 -6.74 -10.56
C THR A 24 0.53 -7.59 -9.30
N ALA A 25 0.08 -8.84 -9.42
CA ALA A 25 0.01 -9.78 -8.30
C ALA A 25 1.38 -10.43 -8.01
N GLN A 26 2.22 -10.64 -9.03
CA GLN A 26 3.41 -11.48 -8.90
C GLN A 26 4.69 -10.89 -9.50
N ASN A 27 4.62 -9.83 -10.30
CA ASN A 27 5.80 -9.28 -10.95
C ASN A 27 6.52 -8.28 -10.06
N CYS A 28 7.64 -8.70 -9.47
CA CYS A 28 8.51 -7.86 -8.64
C CYS A 28 9.98 -8.17 -8.93
N ASN A 29 10.81 -7.13 -8.95
CA ASN A 29 12.26 -7.23 -9.12
C ASN A 29 13.04 -7.43 -7.82
N LEU A 30 12.33 -7.56 -6.67
CA LEU A 30 12.87 -7.93 -5.36
C LEU A 30 12.17 -9.19 -4.81
N LYS A 31 12.82 -9.84 -3.86
CA LYS A 31 12.30 -10.98 -3.10
C LYS A 31 12.47 -10.73 -1.61
N CYS A 32 11.72 -9.75 -1.08
CA CYS A 32 11.81 -9.37 0.31
C CYS A 32 11.37 -10.50 1.23
N LYS A 33 12.11 -10.78 2.31
CA LYS A 33 11.81 -11.88 3.26
C LYS A 33 10.47 -11.72 3.99
N HIS A 34 10.01 -10.48 4.14
CA HIS A 34 8.78 -10.12 4.85
C HIS A 34 7.62 -9.82 3.89
N CYS A 35 7.77 -10.13 2.61
CA CYS A 35 6.72 -9.83 1.64
C CYS A 35 5.43 -10.57 2.00
N TYR A 36 4.31 -9.84 2.06
CA TYR A 36 3.00 -10.42 2.32
C TYR A 36 2.41 -11.13 1.10
N ILE A 37 2.93 -10.83 -0.11
CA ILE A 37 2.48 -11.45 -1.36
C ILE A 37 3.03 -12.87 -1.45
N ASP A 38 2.14 -13.81 -1.78
CA ASP A 38 2.54 -15.17 -2.05
C ASP A 38 2.81 -15.37 -3.55
N PHE A 39 4.09 -15.42 -3.90
CA PHE A 39 4.56 -15.61 -5.28
C PHE A 39 4.39 -17.06 -5.81
N LYS A 40 3.74 -17.95 -5.07
CA LYS A 40 3.62 -19.37 -5.44
C LYS A 40 2.40 -19.70 -6.29
N ASP A 41 1.37 -18.86 -6.24
CA ASP A 41 0.13 -19.12 -6.97
C ASP A 41 0.21 -18.66 -8.43
N LYS A 42 0.62 -19.56 -9.33
CA LYS A 42 0.72 -19.30 -10.77
C LYS A 42 -0.62 -19.17 -11.50
N LYS A 43 -1.77 -19.37 -10.83
CA LYS A 43 -3.11 -19.32 -11.44
C LYS A 43 -3.70 -17.91 -11.41
N ILE A 44 -3.11 -17.00 -10.67
CA ILE A 44 -3.59 -15.61 -10.54
C ILE A 44 -3.18 -14.83 -11.78
N LYS A 45 -4.12 -14.08 -12.37
CA LYS A 45 -3.81 -13.10 -13.42
C LYS A 45 -2.84 -12.06 -12.85
N ASP A 46 -1.73 -11.83 -13.54
CA ASP A 46 -0.65 -11.00 -13.01
C ASP A 46 -1.00 -9.52 -13.11
N PHE A 47 -1.29 -9.02 -14.30
CA PHE A 47 -1.55 -7.60 -14.53
C PHE A 47 -3.05 -7.30 -14.59
N ILE A 48 -3.45 -6.19 -13.94
CA ILE A 48 -4.79 -5.65 -14.10
C ILE A 48 -4.89 -4.87 -15.43
N SER A 49 -5.99 -5.03 -16.16
CA SER A 49 -6.17 -4.27 -17.41
C SER A 49 -6.66 -2.84 -17.16
N ILE A 50 -6.30 -1.92 -18.06
CA ILE A 50 -6.78 -0.53 -18.03
C ILE A 50 -8.31 -0.50 -18.11
N GLU A 51 -8.91 -1.37 -18.91
CA GLU A 51 -10.35 -1.46 -19.12
C GLU A 51 -11.08 -1.77 -17.81
N LYS A 52 -10.53 -2.74 -17.02
CA LYS A 52 -11.09 -3.06 -15.70
C LYS A 52 -11.02 -1.88 -14.75
N ILE A 53 -9.91 -1.14 -14.75
CA ILE A 53 -9.76 0.07 -13.93
C ILE A 53 -10.78 1.14 -14.36
N LYS A 54 -10.92 1.40 -15.67
CA LYS A 54 -11.90 2.35 -16.20
C LYS A 54 -13.32 1.99 -15.81
N GLN A 55 -13.70 0.73 -15.98
CA GLN A 55 -15.00 0.20 -15.56
C GLN A 55 -15.25 0.44 -14.08
N SER A 56 -14.28 0.10 -13.23
CA SER A 56 -14.41 0.28 -11.80
C SER A 56 -14.56 1.75 -11.39
N LEU A 57 -13.76 2.64 -11.99
CA LEU A 57 -13.84 4.08 -11.72
C LEU A 57 -15.14 4.72 -12.23
N SER A 58 -15.81 4.13 -13.24
CA SER A 58 -17.08 4.66 -13.77
C SER A 58 -18.29 4.33 -12.89
N VAL A 59 -18.21 3.36 -11.99
CA VAL A 59 -19.34 2.90 -11.18
C VAL A 59 -19.25 3.29 -9.71
N ILE A 60 -18.06 3.64 -9.19
CA ILE A 60 -17.88 4.12 -7.83
C ILE A 60 -18.10 5.62 -7.71
N ASP A 61 -18.47 6.09 -6.52
CA ASP A 61 -18.55 7.53 -6.21
C ASP A 61 -17.14 8.12 -6.05
N THR A 62 -16.54 8.52 -7.17
CA THR A 62 -15.18 9.05 -7.20
C THR A 62 -15.00 10.38 -6.46
N LYS A 63 -16.12 11.12 -6.18
CA LYS A 63 -16.07 12.36 -5.39
C LYS A 63 -15.69 12.13 -3.92
N LYS A 64 -15.87 10.91 -3.42
CA LYS A 64 -15.47 10.51 -2.07
C LYS A 64 -14.03 10.03 -2.00
N LEU A 65 -13.40 9.72 -3.15
CA LEU A 65 -12.01 9.28 -3.17
C LEU A 65 -11.08 10.42 -2.78
N LYS A 66 -10.32 10.19 -1.73
CA LYS A 66 -9.20 11.04 -1.32
C LYS A 66 -7.92 10.62 -2.02
N PHE A 67 -7.72 9.31 -2.15
CA PHE A 67 -6.52 8.73 -2.75
C PHE A 67 -6.81 7.48 -3.58
N ILE A 68 -6.07 7.34 -4.67
CA ILE A 68 -5.92 6.08 -5.39
C ILE A 68 -4.49 5.57 -5.15
N HIS A 69 -4.36 4.38 -4.59
CA HIS A 69 -3.06 3.77 -4.30
C HIS A 69 -2.71 2.73 -5.37
N LEU A 70 -1.62 2.93 -6.08
CA LEU A 70 -1.05 1.92 -6.98
C LEU A 70 -0.10 1.03 -6.17
N THR A 71 -0.44 -0.25 -6.07
CA THR A 71 0.24 -1.24 -5.23
C THR A 71 0.36 -2.59 -5.94
N GLY A 72 0.61 -3.65 -5.20
CA GLY A 72 0.85 -5.00 -5.68
C GLY A 72 2.28 -5.44 -5.46
N ALA A 73 2.82 -6.30 -6.33
CA ALA A 73 4.20 -6.78 -6.21
C ALA A 73 5.20 -5.63 -6.43
N GLU A 74 5.28 -5.09 -7.65
CA GLU A 74 5.93 -3.80 -7.93
C GLU A 74 5.13 -3.06 -9.01
N PRO A 75 4.37 -2.03 -8.66
CA PRO A 75 3.45 -1.37 -9.59
C PRO A 75 4.15 -0.74 -10.80
N MET A 76 5.39 -0.26 -10.64
CA MET A 76 6.12 0.38 -11.72
C MET A 76 6.63 -0.60 -12.79
N LEU A 77 6.47 -1.91 -12.60
CA LEU A 77 6.74 -2.94 -13.61
C LEU A 77 5.52 -3.25 -14.50
N HIS A 78 4.37 -2.66 -14.21
CA HIS A 78 3.20 -2.81 -15.08
C HIS A 78 3.49 -2.19 -16.46
N PRO A 79 3.23 -2.90 -17.57
CA PRO A 79 3.52 -2.38 -18.92
C PRO A 79 2.80 -1.06 -19.21
N ASP A 80 1.57 -0.92 -18.73
CA ASP A 80 0.75 0.30 -18.93
C ASP A 80 0.81 1.26 -17.74
N PHE A 81 1.81 1.16 -16.87
CA PHE A 81 1.93 1.98 -15.66
C PHE A 81 1.66 3.48 -15.92
N ASN A 82 2.29 4.05 -16.95
CA ASN A 82 2.17 5.47 -17.25
C ASN A 82 0.74 5.87 -17.70
N HIS A 83 0.04 4.99 -18.42
CA HIS A 83 -1.34 5.22 -18.85
C HIS A 83 -2.30 5.12 -17.68
N ILE A 84 -2.11 4.12 -16.80
CA ILE A 84 -2.92 3.93 -15.59
C ILE A 84 -2.71 5.11 -14.63
N LEU A 85 -1.48 5.56 -14.43
CA LEU A 85 -1.18 6.72 -13.59
C LEU A 85 -1.93 7.97 -14.07
N ARG A 86 -1.85 8.31 -15.37
CA ARG A 86 -2.59 9.43 -15.95
C ARG A 86 -4.10 9.26 -15.86
N LEU A 87 -4.60 8.04 -15.99
CA LEU A 87 -6.02 7.75 -15.81
C LEU A 87 -6.45 8.05 -14.37
N CYS A 88 -5.72 7.52 -13.38
CA CYS A 88 -6.05 7.69 -11.96
C CYS A 88 -5.98 9.15 -11.50
N LEU A 89 -4.99 9.91 -11.98
CA LEU A 89 -4.85 11.35 -11.69
C LEU A 89 -6.03 12.20 -12.15
N LYS A 90 -6.90 11.71 -13.05
CA LYS A 90 -8.14 12.39 -13.41
C LYS A 90 -9.22 12.33 -12.33
N TYR A 91 -9.06 11.47 -11.34
CA TYR A 91 -10.07 11.21 -10.32
C TYR A 91 -9.62 11.59 -8.92
N SER A 92 -8.34 11.42 -8.58
CA SER A 92 -7.80 11.70 -7.25
C SER A 92 -6.27 11.78 -7.27
N SER A 93 -5.67 12.27 -6.19
CA SER A 93 -4.24 12.14 -5.97
C SER A 93 -3.83 10.67 -5.91
N VAL A 94 -2.65 10.35 -6.48
CA VAL A 94 -2.20 8.98 -6.65
C VAL A 94 -0.99 8.69 -5.78
N VAL A 95 -1.12 7.67 -4.93
CA VAL A 95 -0.04 7.16 -4.07
C VAL A 95 0.59 5.94 -4.72
N ILE A 96 1.89 5.98 -4.97
CA ILE A 96 2.65 4.89 -5.58
C ILE A 96 3.46 4.18 -4.50
N HIS A 97 3.06 2.93 -4.17
CA HIS A 97 3.82 2.06 -3.26
C HIS A 97 4.90 1.33 -4.04
N THR A 98 6.16 1.70 -3.89
CA THR A 98 7.23 1.13 -4.71
C THR A 98 8.47 0.78 -3.90
N ASN A 99 9.19 -0.24 -4.35
CA ASN A 99 10.53 -0.56 -3.87
C ASN A 99 11.61 0.38 -4.43
N ALA A 100 11.22 1.30 -5.30
CA ALA A 100 12.03 2.36 -5.90
C ALA A 100 13.17 1.91 -6.84
N MET A 101 13.30 0.61 -7.11
CA MET A 101 14.38 0.08 -7.99
C MET A 101 14.34 0.65 -9.42
N SER A 102 13.18 1.11 -9.88
CA SER A 102 12.96 1.65 -11.22
C SER A 102 13.01 3.18 -11.29
N ILE A 103 13.28 3.86 -10.18
CA ILE A 103 13.31 5.33 -10.12
C ILE A 103 14.76 5.82 -10.25
N ASN A 104 14.96 6.74 -11.18
CA ASN A 104 16.17 7.52 -11.39
C ASN A 104 15.79 8.94 -11.83
N ASP A 105 16.76 9.82 -12.05
CA ASP A 105 16.53 11.21 -12.45
C ASP A 105 15.64 11.34 -13.70
N LYS A 106 15.86 10.47 -14.71
CA LYS A 106 15.05 10.48 -15.95
C LYS A 106 13.59 10.15 -15.63
N LYS A 107 13.36 9.13 -14.80
CA LYS A 107 12.01 8.69 -14.42
C LYS A 107 11.33 9.72 -13.50
N ALA A 108 12.05 10.26 -12.52
CA ALA A 108 11.53 11.30 -11.62
C ALA A 108 11.10 12.55 -12.41
N ARG A 109 11.96 13.05 -13.29
CA ARG A 109 11.65 14.18 -14.19
C ARG A 109 10.42 13.90 -15.08
N PHE A 110 10.31 12.69 -15.62
CA PHE A 110 9.14 12.29 -16.41
C PHE A 110 7.86 12.31 -15.59
N LEU A 111 7.89 11.77 -14.35
CA LEU A 111 6.74 11.72 -13.46
C LEU A 111 6.30 13.11 -13.00
N ARG A 112 7.26 14.05 -12.79
CA ARG A 112 6.92 15.46 -12.53
C ARG A 112 6.13 16.06 -13.70
N LYS A 113 6.59 15.83 -14.94
CA LYS A 113 5.83 16.29 -16.12
C LYS A 113 4.42 15.68 -16.19
N VAL A 114 4.27 14.39 -15.85
CA VAL A 114 2.95 13.74 -15.80
C VAL A 114 2.02 14.41 -14.78
N GLU A 115 2.57 14.81 -13.64
CA GLU A 115 1.82 15.55 -12.62
C GLU A 115 1.46 16.96 -13.08
N GLU A 116 2.38 17.69 -13.67
CA GLU A 116 2.18 19.03 -14.22
C GLU A 116 1.15 19.05 -15.38
N GLU A 117 1.07 17.98 -16.18
CA GLU A 117 0.05 17.80 -17.23
C GLU A 117 -1.36 17.65 -16.65
N ASN A 118 -1.48 17.37 -15.36
CA ASN A 118 -2.76 17.21 -14.69
C ASN A 118 -3.31 18.55 -14.19
N ASN A 119 -4.28 19.10 -14.89
CA ASN A 119 -4.90 20.41 -14.59
C ASN A 119 -5.90 20.37 -13.42
N LEU A 120 -6.06 19.24 -12.71
CA LEU A 120 -7.04 19.05 -11.64
C LEU A 120 -6.45 19.28 -10.24
N GLY A 121 -5.14 19.53 -10.13
CA GLY A 121 -4.45 19.73 -8.85
C GLY A 121 -4.20 18.43 -8.07
N ASN A 122 -4.45 17.27 -8.67
CA ASN A 122 -4.13 15.98 -8.06
C ASN A 122 -2.63 15.70 -8.14
N GLU A 123 -2.06 15.16 -7.06
CA GLU A 123 -0.62 14.98 -6.89
C GLU A 123 -0.19 13.51 -7.02
N ILE A 124 1.09 13.32 -7.33
CA ILE A 124 1.76 12.01 -7.25
C ILE A 124 2.53 11.94 -5.94
N ILE A 125 2.15 11.01 -5.07
CA ILE A 125 2.77 10.79 -3.77
C ILE A 125 3.54 9.47 -3.83
N PHE A 126 4.81 9.47 -3.45
CA PHE A 126 5.64 8.27 -3.43
C PHE A 126 5.74 7.71 -2.02
N MET A 127 5.32 6.45 -1.84
CA MET A 127 5.63 5.65 -0.64
C MET A 127 6.79 4.71 -0.96
N ILE A 128 7.99 5.12 -0.57
CA ILE A 128 9.23 4.39 -0.83
C ILE A 128 9.47 3.35 0.24
N SER A 129 9.56 2.11 -0.19
CA SER A 129 9.83 0.99 0.70
C SER A 129 11.30 0.92 1.11
N ILE A 130 11.60 1.28 2.35
CA ILE A 130 12.92 1.19 2.98
C ILE A 130 12.73 0.85 4.46
N ASP A 131 13.46 -0.14 5.01
CA ASP A 131 13.18 -0.65 6.36
C ASP A 131 14.19 -0.24 7.41
N HIS A 132 15.39 0.15 6.99
CA HIS A 132 16.44 0.55 7.93
C HIS A 132 17.33 1.65 7.33
N TYR A 133 17.84 2.52 8.19
CA TYR A 133 18.76 3.61 7.82
C TYR A 133 20.22 3.15 7.60
N VAL A 134 20.55 1.89 7.97
CA VAL A 134 21.83 1.24 7.67
C VAL A 134 21.66 0.26 6.51
N GLU A 135 22.50 0.39 5.47
CA GLU A 135 22.44 -0.41 4.23
C GLU A 135 22.37 -1.91 4.50
N LYS A 136 23.29 -2.44 5.31
CA LYS A 136 23.38 -3.87 5.62
C LYS A 136 22.09 -4.41 6.23
N GLU A 137 21.51 -3.68 7.16
CA GLU A 137 20.29 -4.08 7.87
C GLU A 137 19.07 -4.04 6.95
N ASN A 138 18.96 -3.03 6.09
CA ASN A 138 17.91 -2.97 5.08
C ASN A 138 18.03 -4.13 4.07
N ASP A 139 19.23 -4.38 3.57
CA ASP A 139 19.48 -5.35 2.51
C ASP A 139 19.29 -6.80 2.98
N ILE A 140 19.44 -7.10 4.28
CA ILE A 140 19.13 -8.41 4.87
C ILE A 140 17.68 -8.83 4.57
N PHE A 141 16.74 -7.90 4.63
CA PHE A 141 15.31 -8.17 4.43
C PHE A 141 14.82 -7.91 3.02
N ARG A 142 15.30 -6.83 2.39
CA ARG A 142 14.81 -6.42 1.05
C ARG A 142 15.64 -6.96 -0.10
N GLY A 143 16.87 -7.36 0.16
CA GLY A 143 17.79 -7.87 -0.85
C GLY A 143 18.94 -6.90 -1.14
N ARG A 144 20.08 -7.48 -1.56
CA ARG A 144 21.33 -6.76 -1.78
C ARG A 144 21.17 -5.60 -2.78
N GLY A 145 21.62 -4.42 -2.39
CA GLY A 145 21.63 -3.20 -3.20
C GLY A 145 20.30 -2.45 -3.21
N SER A 146 19.25 -2.97 -2.51
CA SER A 146 17.95 -2.31 -2.43
C SER A 146 18.04 -0.97 -1.69
N TYR A 147 18.86 -0.88 -0.64
CA TYR A 147 19.11 0.36 0.09
C TYR A 147 19.66 1.47 -0.81
N ARG A 148 20.75 1.20 -1.52
CA ARG A 148 21.39 2.21 -2.40
C ARG A 148 20.44 2.71 -3.47
N LYS A 149 19.63 1.81 -4.04
CA LYS A 149 18.62 2.16 -5.04
C LYS A 149 17.50 3.01 -4.45
N ALA A 150 17.01 2.68 -3.26
CA ALA A 150 15.99 3.46 -2.57
C ALA A 150 16.50 4.87 -2.22
N ILE A 151 17.72 4.99 -1.68
CA ILE A 151 18.34 6.30 -1.40
C ILE A 151 18.52 7.13 -2.67
N HIS A 152 19.06 6.54 -3.74
CA HIS A 152 19.18 7.24 -5.02
C HIS A 152 17.82 7.70 -5.58
N ALA A 153 16.80 6.86 -5.45
CA ALA A 153 15.46 7.22 -5.89
C ALA A 153 14.86 8.37 -5.05
N ILE A 154 15.05 8.35 -3.73
CA ILE A 154 14.63 9.44 -2.84
C ILE A 154 15.32 10.76 -3.26
N GLN A 155 16.64 10.74 -3.46
CA GLN A 155 17.39 11.92 -3.94
C GLN A 155 16.88 12.42 -5.30
N SER A 156 16.62 11.50 -6.25
CA SER A 156 16.05 11.85 -7.56
C SER A 156 14.65 12.46 -7.44
N LEU A 157 13.79 11.94 -6.56
CA LEU A 157 12.46 12.49 -6.34
C LEU A 157 12.50 13.89 -5.73
N ILE A 158 13.32 14.09 -4.70
CA ILE A 158 13.53 15.40 -4.05
C ILE A 158 14.04 16.43 -5.07
N LYS A 159 15.00 16.07 -5.89
CA LYS A 159 15.55 16.93 -6.96
C LYS A 159 14.49 17.44 -7.94
N TYR A 160 13.39 16.72 -8.10
CA TYR A 160 12.26 17.10 -8.95
C TYR A 160 11.03 17.47 -8.14
N ASP A 161 11.23 18.04 -6.94
CA ASP A 161 10.22 18.65 -6.06
C ASP A 161 9.12 17.69 -5.55
N PHE A 162 9.38 16.38 -5.55
CA PHE A 162 8.50 15.44 -4.87
C PHE A 162 8.85 15.36 -3.38
N ASN A 163 7.82 15.13 -2.56
CA ASN A 163 7.94 14.91 -1.12
C ASN A 163 7.69 13.42 -0.79
N PRO A 164 8.69 12.54 -0.88
CA PRO A 164 8.49 11.11 -0.66
C PRO A 164 8.20 10.77 0.80
N ILE A 165 7.36 9.75 0.99
CA ILE A 165 7.07 9.14 2.28
C ILE A 165 7.86 7.83 2.37
N LEU A 166 8.58 7.63 3.47
CA LEU A 166 9.28 6.38 3.76
C LEU A 166 8.32 5.38 4.38
N SER A 167 8.09 4.26 3.69
CA SER A 167 7.28 3.14 4.19
C SER A 167 8.19 2.09 4.82
N ILE A 168 8.18 2.03 6.15
CA ILE A 168 9.12 1.27 6.96
C ILE A 168 8.40 0.11 7.64
N VAL A 169 8.88 -1.13 7.43
CA VAL A 169 8.49 -2.27 8.27
C VAL A 169 9.51 -2.42 9.37
N ASN A 170 9.09 -2.19 10.61
CA ASN A 170 9.99 -2.23 11.76
C ASN A 170 10.25 -3.67 12.21
N HIS A 171 11.23 -4.34 11.59
CA HIS A 171 11.62 -5.71 11.90
C HIS A 171 12.38 -5.85 13.21
N TYR A 172 13.11 -4.80 13.60
CA TYR A 172 14.03 -4.82 14.71
C TYR A 172 13.40 -4.33 16.01
N ASN A 173 12.10 -3.97 15.97
CA ASN A 173 11.39 -3.37 17.10
C ASN A 173 12.10 -2.12 17.67
N ILE A 174 12.74 -1.36 16.80
CA ILE A 174 13.37 -0.09 17.17
C ILE A 174 12.27 0.90 17.56
N PRO A 175 12.41 1.69 18.62
CA PRO A 175 11.45 2.72 18.98
C PRO A 175 11.18 3.67 17.78
N GLU A 176 9.91 4.02 17.52
CA GLU A 176 9.55 4.84 16.35
C GLU A 176 10.29 6.19 16.32
N PHE A 177 10.50 6.80 17.50
CA PHE A 177 11.23 8.07 17.59
C PHE A 177 12.69 7.94 17.15
N GLU A 178 13.34 6.80 17.47
CA GLU A 178 14.72 6.52 17.08
C GLU A 178 14.83 6.27 15.57
N LEU A 179 13.92 5.46 15.01
CA LEU A 179 13.85 5.27 13.54
C LEU A 179 13.67 6.59 12.80
N LYS A 180 12.70 7.41 13.24
CA LYS A 180 12.45 8.73 12.65
C LYS A 180 13.68 9.63 12.76
N SER A 181 14.31 9.70 13.94
CA SER A 181 15.49 10.53 14.17
C SER A 181 16.64 10.17 13.24
N ASN A 182 16.96 8.87 13.12
CA ASN A 182 18.05 8.40 12.25
C ASN A 182 17.75 8.65 10.77
N PHE A 183 16.51 8.41 10.33
CA PHE A 183 16.12 8.73 8.95
C PHE A 183 16.09 10.24 8.68
N LYS A 184 15.63 11.07 9.62
CA LYS A 184 15.71 12.53 9.51
C LYS A 184 17.15 13.00 9.33
N GLN A 185 18.08 12.50 10.15
CA GLN A 185 19.50 12.83 10.02
C GLN A 185 20.07 12.40 8.66
N LEU A 186 19.72 11.19 8.19
CA LEU A 186 20.14 10.70 6.88
C LEU A 186 19.60 11.59 5.75
N LEU A 187 18.33 11.96 5.77
CA LEU A 187 17.68 12.74 4.71
C LEU A 187 18.15 14.20 4.72
N SER A 188 18.38 14.78 5.90
CA SER A 188 18.94 16.12 6.06
C SER A 188 20.36 16.21 5.47
N SER A 189 21.15 15.13 5.51
CA SER A 189 22.47 15.10 4.85
C SER A 189 22.40 15.23 3.32
N PHE A 190 21.20 15.03 2.75
CA PHE A 190 20.90 15.24 1.32
C PHE A 190 20.19 16.59 1.06
N GLY A 191 20.06 17.43 2.09
CA GLY A 191 19.35 18.70 1.99
C GLY A 191 17.81 18.56 2.02
N PHE A 192 17.28 17.43 2.51
CA PHE A 192 15.84 17.21 2.61
C PHE A 192 15.35 17.29 4.05
N GLU A 193 14.64 18.37 4.35
CA GLU A 193 14.00 18.56 5.65
C GLU A 193 12.68 17.80 5.69
N THR A 194 12.52 16.95 6.70
CA THR A 194 11.37 16.07 6.86
C THR A 194 10.51 16.44 8.05
N THR A 195 9.23 16.18 7.92
CA THR A 195 8.25 16.17 9.03
C THR A 195 7.93 14.73 9.43
N ASP A 196 7.10 14.55 10.44
CA ASP A 196 6.63 13.23 10.83
C ASP A 196 5.71 12.58 9.76
N LEU A 197 5.12 13.38 8.89
CA LEU A 197 4.29 12.92 7.77
C LEU A 197 5.10 12.18 6.69
N ASN A 198 6.42 12.38 6.64
CA ASN A 198 7.29 11.64 5.73
C ASN A 198 7.57 10.19 6.17
N PHE A 199 6.96 9.71 7.26
CA PHE A 199 7.22 8.37 7.79
C PHE A 199 5.93 7.58 8.01
N LYS A 200 5.80 6.45 7.33
CA LYS A 200 4.78 5.43 7.61
C LYS A 200 5.48 4.21 8.20
N ILE A 201 5.52 4.12 9.53
CA ILE A 201 6.11 2.99 10.25
C ILE A 201 5.01 2.00 10.61
N ARG A 202 5.24 0.73 10.32
CA ARG A 202 4.31 -0.35 10.57
C ARG A 202 5.02 -1.55 11.19
N PRO A 203 4.33 -2.36 12.01
CA PRO A 203 4.89 -3.59 12.55
C PRO A 203 5.10 -4.62 11.44
N LEU A 204 5.95 -5.62 11.72
CA LEU A 204 6.05 -6.83 10.91
C LEU A 204 4.81 -7.70 11.14
N LEU A 205 3.95 -7.81 10.14
CA LEU A 205 2.81 -8.72 10.18
C LEU A 205 3.21 -10.13 9.77
N LYS A 206 2.68 -11.15 10.45
CA LYS A 206 2.99 -12.56 10.22
C LYS A 206 1.74 -13.33 9.76
N LYS A 207 1.89 -14.15 8.71
CA LYS A 207 0.79 -14.93 8.11
C LYS A 207 0.11 -15.91 9.09
N ASP A 208 0.89 -16.47 10.02
CA ASP A 208 0.44 -17.56 10.88
C ASP A 208 0.29 -17.14 12.35
N LEU A 209 0.42 -15.85 12.66
CA LEU A 209 0.27 -15.31 14.00
C LEU A 209 -1.13 -14.73 14.19
N TYR A 210 -2.03 -15.51 14.78
CA TYR A 210 -3.31 -15.02 15.27
C TYR A 210 -3.11 -14.40 16.65
N LEU A 211 -3.64 -13.20 16.84
CA LEU A 211 -3.70 -12.54 18.15
C LEU A 211 -5.14 -12.62 18.67
N ASP A 212 -5.25 -12.84 19.98
CA ASP A 212 -6.56 -12.87 20.63
C ASP A 212 -7.20 -11.47 20.58
N LEU A 213 -8.43 -11.44 20.17
CA LEU A 213 -9.24 -10.23 20.17
C LEU A 213 -10.07 -10.19 21.44
N ASP A 214 -10.24 -9.02 22.02
CA ASP A 214 -11.22 -8.82 23.10
C ASP A 214 -12.61 -9.18 22.55
N GLU A 215 -13.35 -10.01 23.27
CA GLU A 215 -14.71 -10.45 22.91
C GLU A 215 -15.68 -9.28 22.73
N ASN A 216 -15.40 -8.16 23.39
CA ASN A 216 -16.21 -6.94 23.35
C ASN A 216 -15.70 -5.90 22.33
N ILE A 217 -14.72 -6.25 21.48
CA ILE A 217 -14.14 -5.29 20.54
C ILE A 217 -15.22 -4.87 19.51
N ASP A 218 -15.54 -3.60 19.48
CA ASP A 218 -16.30 -3.03 18.36
C ASP A 218 -15.36 -2.72 17.22
N SER A 219 -15.31 -3.62 16.25
CA SER A 219 -14.42 -3.51 15.08
C SER A 219 -14.69 -2.25 14.23
N ASN A 220 -15.84 -1.62 14.35
CA ASN A 220 -16.18 -0.40 13.61
C ASN A 220 -15.56 0.85 14.22
N THR A 221 -15.09 0.79 15.47
CA THR A 221 -14.37 1.89 16.12
C THR A 221 -12.86 1.86 15.83
N LEU A 222 -12.37 0.78 15.21
CA LEU A 222 -10.96 0.61 14.92
C LEU A 222 -10.51 1.40 13.68
N ASN A 223 -9.29 1.90 13.72
CA ASN A 223 -8.67 2.58 12.58
C ASN A 223 -8.06 1.57 11.60
N LEU A 224 -8.90 0.92 10.80
CA LEU A 224 -8.50 -0.12 9.86
C LEU A 224 -8.68 0.34 8.41
N ASP A 225 -7.76 -0.07 7.54
CA ASP A 225 -7.87 0.22 6.10
C ASP A 225 -9.22 -0.22 5.52
N CYS A 226 -9.70 -1.42 5.88
CA CYS A 226 -10.93 -2.00 5.34
C CYS A 226 -12.21 -1.24 5.72
N ALA A 227 -12.17 -0.33 6.71
CA ALA A 227 -13.30 0.53 7.07
C ALA A 227 -13.53 1.67 6.05
N LYS A 228 -12.53 2.03 5.24
CA LYS A 228 -12.58 3.16 4.30
C LYS A 228 -11.98 2.86 2.93
N SER A 229 -11.62 1.62 2.68
CA SER A 229 -10.96 1.24 1.43
C SER A 229 -11.45 -0.09 0.87
N ARG A 230 -11.17 -0.28 -0.43
CA ARG A 230 -11.23 -1.58 -1.11
C ARG A 230 -10.02 -1.70 -2.03
N THR A 231 -9.68 -2.95 -2.34
CA THR A 231 -8.59 -3.27 -3.27
C THR A 231 -9.14 -3.89 -4.54
N LEU A 232 -8.93 -3.21 -5.65
CA LEU A 232 -9.21 -3.72 -7.00
C LEU A 232 -8.01 -4.51 -7.50
N THR A 233 -8.25 -5.73 -7.95
CA THR A 233 -7.26 -6.61 -8.56
C THR A 233 -7.71 -7.10 -9.93
N ALA A 234 -6.84 -7.77 -10.67
CA ALA A 234 -7.23 -8.44 -11.91
C ALA A 234 -8.33 -9.50 -11.69
N ASN A 235 -8.45 -10.05 -10.46
CA ASN A 235 -9.30 -11.18 -10.13
C ASN A 235 -10.58 -10.80 -9.35
N GLY A 236 -10.73 -9.55 -8.92
CA GLY A 236 -11.92 -9.10 -8.18
C GLY A 236 -11.64 -7.91 -7.26
N VAL A 237 -12.60 -7.65 -6.38
CA VAL A 237 -12.53 -6.65 -5.33
C VAL A 237 -12.29 -7.33 -4.00
N TYR A 238 -11.37 -6.79 -3.20
CA TYR A 238 -10.96 -7.34 -1.91
C TYR A 238 -11.03 -6.28 -0.81
N SER A 239 -11.13 -6.72 0.43
CA SER A 239 -11.25 -5.85 1.61
C SER A 239 -10.02 -4.96 1.81
N CYS A 240 -8.81 -5.48 1.56
CA CYS A 240 -7.56 -4.74 1.70
C CYS A 240 -6.42 -5.39 0.88
N PRO A 241 -5.29 -4.68 0.69
CA PRO A 241 -4.15 -5.23 -0.07
C PRO A 241 -3.53 -6.51 0.54
N LEU A 242 -3.58 -6.69 1.87
CA LEU A 242 -3.04 -7.89 2.52
C LEU A 242 -3.79 -9.17 2.11
N LEU A 243 -5.04 -9.04 1.70
CA LEU A 243 -5.93 -10.14 1.37
C LEU A 243 -6.23 -10.24 -0.12
N ALA A 244 -5.48 -9.53 -0.97
CA ALA A 244 -5.73 -9.46 -2.42
C ALA A 244 -5.68 -10.80 -3.16
N SER A 245 -5.08 -11.83 -2.56
CA SER A 245 -5.04 -13.21 -3.08
C SER A 245 -5.71 -14.23 -2.15
N ASP A 246 -6.34 -13.81 -1.06
CA ASP A 246 -7.02 -14.67 -0.09
C ASP A 246 -8.55 -14.58 -0.30
N ASN A 247 -9.20 -15.71 -0.56
CA ASN A 247 -10.65 -15.75 -0.80
C ASN A 247 -11.46 -15.23 0.40
N ARG A 248 -10.94 -15.30 1.62
CA ARG A 248 -11.58 -14.73 2.82
C ARG A 248 -11.63 -13.19 2.78
N GLY A 249 -10.73 -12.56 2.05
CA GLY A 249 -10.74 -11.11 1.83
C GLY A 249 -11.54 -10.67 0.61
N ARG A 250 -12.07 -11.61 -0.19
CA ARG A 250 -12.77 -11.27 -1.41
C ARG A 250 -14.13 -10.65 -1.10
N SER A 251 -14.36 -9.43 -1.58
CA SER A 251 -15.62 -8.70 -1.41
C SER A 251 -16.56 -8.85 -2.61
N GLY A 252 -16.04 -9.08 -3.82
CA GLY A 252 -16.86 -9.23 -5.03
C GLY A 252 -16.04 -9.50 -6.28
N SER A 253 -16.72 -9.66 -7.41
CA SER A 253 -16.09 -9.80 -8.74
C SER A 253 -15.66 -8.45 -9.31
N ASP A 254 -16.44 -7.41 -9.02
CA ASP A 254 -16.24 -6.03 -9.45
C ASP A 254 -16.96 -5.06 -8.49
N PHE A 255 -16.97 -3.77 -8.80
CA PHE A 255 -17.63 -2.74 -7.99
C PHE A 255 -19.14 -2.61 -8.24
N LEU A 256 -19.73 -3.38 -9.14
CA LEU A 256 -21.19 -3.50 -9.27
C LEU A 256 -21.76 -4.53 -8.29
N ASP A 257 -20.93 -5.52 -7.92
CA ASP A 257 -21.31 -6.64 -7.04
C ASP A 257 -20.22 -6.85 -5.99
N TYR A 258 -20.11 -5.94 -5.02
CA TYR A 258 -19.20 -6.09 -3.90
C TYR A 258 -19.88 -5.86 -2.55
N SER A 259 -19.41 -6.57 -1.53
CA SER A 259 -19.88 -6.42 -0.16
C SER A 259 -19.18 -5.25 0.54
N ASP A 260 -19.94 -4.50 1.32
CA ASP A 260 -19.44 -3.51 2.28
C ASP A 260 -18.81 -4.16 3.52
N LYS A 261 -19.01 -5.47 3.73
CA LYS A 261 -18.51 -6.23 4.89
C LYS A 261 -17.11 -6.78 4.64
N SER A 262 -16.26 -6.66 5.65
CA SER A 262 -14.93 -7.26 5.71
C SER A 262 -14.84 -8.10 6.99
N TYR A 263 -14.76 -9.43 6.85
CA TYR A 263 -14.68 -10.34 8.00
C TYR A 263 -13.26 -10.41 8.57
N ILE A 264 -13.15 -10.44 9.90
CA ILE A 264 -11.88 -10.56 10.64
C ILE A 264 -11.56 -12.05 10.83
N GLU A 265 -11.08 -12.70 9.78
CA GLU A 265 -10.89 -14.16 9.76
C GLU A 265 -9.43 -14.60 9.56
N THR A 266 -8.52 -13.67 9.30
CA THR A 266 -7.13 -14.01 9.03
C THR A 266 -6.21 -13.53 10.15
N ALA A 267 -5.02 -14.13 10.21
CA ALA A 267 -3.96 -13.68 11.13
C ALA A 267 -3.61 -12.19 10.92
N TYR A 268 -3.62 -11.72 9.69
CA TYR A 268 -3.41 -10.30 9.39
C TYR A 268 -4.52 -9.43 9.99
N CYS A 269 -5.79 -9.87 9.88
CA CYS A 269 -6.92 -9.12 10.44
C CYS A 269 -6.81 -9.00 11.96
N SER A 270 -6.51 -10.09 12.69
CA SER A 270 -6.34 -10.06 14.14
C SER A 270 -5.22 -9.09 14.56
N GLN A 271 -4.08 -9.13 13.86
CA GLN A 271 -2.97 -8.22 14.14
C GLN A 271 -3.34 -6.75 13.84
N CYS A 272 -4.03 -6.46 12.72
CA CYS A 272 -4.51 -5.10 12.43
C CYS A 272 -5.45 -4.59 13.53
N CYS A 273 -6.35 -5.42 14.03
CA CYS A 273 -7.26 -5.06 15.14
C CYS A 273 -6.49 -4.75 16.43
N VAL A 274 -5.57 -5.63 16.84
CA VAL A 274 -4.78 -5.43 18.06
C VAL A 274 -3.91 -4.18 17.98
N TYR A 275 -3.29 -3.95 16.83
CA TYR A 275 -2.49 -2.74 16.62
C TYR A 275 -3.35 -1.48 16.43
N ASN A 276 -4.64 -1.63 16.15
CA ASN A 276 -5.58 -0.55 15.85
C ASN A 276 -4.99 0.49 14.88
N LYS A 277 -4.45 0.01 13.77
CA LYS A 277 -3.67 0.85 12.86
C LYS A 277 -3.98 0.52 11.40
N ALA A 278 -4.30 1.54 10.62
CA ALA A 278 -4.29 1.44 9.17
C ALA A 278 -2.87 1.16 8.68
N ILE A 279 -2.70 0.07 7.92
CA ILE A 279 -1.38 -0.43 7.53
C ILE A 279 -0.87 0.22 6.25
N PHE A 280 -1.75 0.45 5.28
CA PHE A 280 -1.38 0.97 3.96
C PHE A 280 -1.81 2.41 3.72
N SER A 281 -3.02 2.78 4.11
CA SER A 281 -3.47 4.16 3.95
C SER A 281 -2.79 5.08 4.97
N PHE A 282 -2.65 6.33 4.57
CA PHE A 282 -2.34 7.41 5.49
C PHE A 282 -3.45 8.45 5.38
N TYR A 283 -3.80 9.02 6.50
CA TYR A 283 -4.71 10.15 6.55
C TYR A 283 -3.84 11.37 6.86
N LEU A 284 -3.82 12.29 5.94
CA LEU A 284 -3.21 13.62 6.11
C LEU A 284 -4.08 14.47 7.01
#